data_4cc7c5a8a261ba93a8d017ae0b1c47ac
#
_entry.id   4cc7c5a8a261ba93a8d017ae0b1c47ac
#
_cell.length_a   1.000
_cell.length_b   1.000
_cell.length_c   1.000
_cell.angle_alpha   90.00
_cell.angle_beta   90.00
_cell.angle_gamma   90.00
#
_symmetry.space_group_name_H-M   'P 1'
#
loop_
_entity.id
_entity.type
_entity.pdbx_description
1 polymer ?
#
loop_
_entity_poly.entity_id
_entity_poly.type
_entity_poly.pdbx_seq_one_letter_code
_entity_poly.pdbx_strand_id
1 'polypeptide(L)'
;DLIDKDCIDKDVLQYYDPAPYAKMNELICTVIEWLIPLVGEKVSYDKPDFVRDHWKIERAYYHECKKRTLAVQRPDLALEWSEKNKIRPDTVTTGLSKNFLWNCSDCHREYYATIHNRVKNNSACPYCSGHLPTEQNNAAIHYPHLVSEWDEEKNDKSLSDLLPSTKYMAHWICRVCGHHWQTMLYNRAKPSGSGCPACKEKKQQLKGQNK
;
A
#
# COMPACT_ATOMS: atom_id res chain seq x y z
N ASP A 1 8.68 31.63 -18.40
CA ASP A 1 9.97 31.00 -18.71
C ASP A 1 10.72 30.57 -17.44
N LEU A 2 10.03 30.05 -16.45
CA LEU A 2 10.61 29.50 -15.25
C LEU A 2 10.21 28.02 -15.18
N ILE A 3 11.03 27.19 -15.80
CA ILE A 3 11.06 25.76 -15.43
C ILE A 3 11.72 25.75 -14.06
N ASP A 4 10.92 25.43 -13.06
CA ASP A 4 11.39 25.24 -11.70
C ASP A 4 12.41 24.10 -11.71
N LYS A 5 13.71 24.45 -11.61
CA LYS A 5 14.82 23.49 -11.63
C LYS A 5 14.79 22.52 -10.47
N ASP A 6 13.92 22.74 -9.49
CA ASP A 6 13.76 21.91 -8.31
C ASP A 6 12.79 20.73 -8.50
N CYS A 7 12.09 20.65 -9.65
CA CYS A 7 11.21 19.54 -9.98
C CYS A 7 11.88 18.37 -10.73
N ILE A 8 13.14 18.52 -11.12
CA ILE A 8 13.90 17.42 -11.73
C ILE A 8 14.72 16.78 -10.62
N ASP A 9 14.41 15.53 -10.33
CA ASP A 9 15.18 14.72 -9.40
C ASP A 9 16.66 14.74 -9.83
N LYS A 10 17.50 15.39 -9.05
CA LYS A 10 18.95 15.56 -9.36
C LYS A 10 19.65 14.22 -9.52
N ASP A 11 19.06 13.14 -8.97
CA ASP A 11 19.58 11.79 -9.12
C ASP A 11 19.37 11.23 -10.54
N VAL A 12 18.42 11.76 -11.32
CA VAL A 12 18.22 11.37 -12.73
C VAL A 12 19.24 12.06 -13.63
N LEU A 13 19.68 13.27 -13.30
CA LEU A 13 20.68 14.01 -14.06
C LEU A 13 22.11 13.49 -13.86
N GLN A 14 22.38 12.78 -12.77
CA GLN A 14 23.73 12.29 -12.44
C GLN A 14 24.15 11.04 -13.23
N TYR A 15 23.18 10.37 -13.91
CA TYR A 15 23.42 9.16 -14.73
C TYR A 15 23.44 9.42 -16.23
N TYR A 16 23.68 10.66 -16.64
CA TYR A 16 23.71 10.99 -18.05
C TYR A 16 25.08 10.64 -18.66
N ASP A 17 25.20 9.42 -19.20
CA ASP A 17 26.29 9.02 -20.09
C ASP A 17 25.86 9.28 -21.55
N PRO A 18 26.48 10.20 -22.28
CA PRO A 18 26.15 10.47 -23.68
C PRO A 18 26.51 9.32 -24.64
N ALA A 19 27.38 8.39 -24.21
CA ALA A 19 27.86 7.31 -25.07
C ALA A 19 26.78 6.34 -25.59
N PRO A 20 25.75 5.93 -24.81
CA PRO A 20 24.66 5.11 -25.33
C PRO A 20 23.83 5.83 -26.40
N TYR A 21 23.71 7.14 -26.30
CA TYR A 21 22.87 7.94 -27.20
C TYR A 21 23.53 8.25 -28.53
N ALA A 22 24.87 8.27 -28.60
CA ALA A 22 25.60 8.40 -29.87
C ALA A 22 25.27 7.22 -30.81
N LYS A 23 25.28 5.99 -30.29
CA LYS A 23 24.85 4.80 -31.06
C LYS A 23 23.39 4.84 -31.45
N MET A 24 22.51 5.36 -30.61
CA MET A 24 21.08 5.49 -30.90
C MET A 24 20.84 6.52 -31.99
N ASN A 25 21.53 7.66 -31.98
CA ASN A 25 21.49 8.67 -33.05
C ASN A 25 21.90 8.08 -34.39
N GLU A 26 22.99 7.32 -34.42
CA GLU A 26 23.49 6.65 -35.62
C GLU A 26 22.46 5.63 -36.16
N LEU A 27 21.88 4.82 -35.28
CA LEU A 27 20.86 3.85 -35.66
C LEU A 27 19.60 4.54 -36.22
N ILE A 28 19.12 5.61 -35.59
CA ILE A 28 17.96 6.39 -36.03
C ILE A 28 18.24 7.00 -37.41
N CYS A 29 19.42 7.59 -37.62
CA CYS A 29 19.82 8.12 -38.91
C CYS A 29 19.82 7.03 -40.01
N THR A 30 20.37 5.86 -39.70
CA THR A 30 20.40 4.70 -40.63
C THR A 30 19.00 4.26 -41.00
N VAL A 31 18.08 4.17 -40.02
CA VAL A 31 16.66 3.79 -40.31
C VAL A 31 15.97 4.85 -41.17
N ILE A 32 16.16 6.13 -40.88
CA ILE A 32 15.58 7.23 -41.66
C ILE A 32 16.11 7.20 -43.11
N GLU A 33 17.43 7.09 -43.29
CA GLU A 33 18.07 7.01 -44.61
C GLU A 33 17.59 5.80 -45.40
N TRP A 34 17.29 4.69 -44.72
CA TRP A 34 16.69 3.51 -45.39
C TRP A 34 15.22 3.73 -45.80
N LEU A 35 14.45 4.50 -45.02
CA LEU A 35 13.04 4.76 -45.28
C LEU A 35 12.81 5.84 -46.35
N ILE A 36 13.68 6.84 -46.50
CA ILE A 36 13.55 7.94 -47.43
C ILE A 36 13.29 7.47 -48.88
N PRO A 37 14.02 6.50 -49.44
CA PRO A 37 13.79 6.01 -50.80
C PRO A 37 12.41 5.36 -50.97
N LEU A 38 11.81 4.82 -49.91
CA LEU A 38 10.50 4.15 -49.98
C LEU A 38 9.33 5.15 -50.02
N VAL A 39 9.53 6.37 -49.56
CA VAL A 39 8.51 7.43 -49.55
C VAL A 39 8.40 8.15 -50.87
N GLY A 40 9.42 8.03 -51.76
CA GLY A 40 9.39 8.59 -53.13
C GLY A 40 9.51 10.11 -53.22
N GLU A 41 9.65 10.81 -52.14
CA GLU A 41 9.82 12.27 -52.09
C GLU A 41 11.20 12.64 -51.56
N LYS A 42 11.72 13.83 -51.94
CA LYS A 42 12.94 14.40 -51.39
C LYS A 42 12.65 14.92 -49.99
N VAL A 43 12.79 14.05 -48.98
CA VAL A 43 12.63 14.41 -47.56
C VAL A 43 13.96 14.93 -47.03
N SER A 44 14.00 16.23 -46.66
CA SER A 44 15.10 16.74 -45.89
C SER A 44 14.77 16.65 -44.36
N TYR A 45 15.67 16.14 -43.58
CA TYR A 45 15.50 16.08 -42.13
C TYR A 45 16.78 16.55 -41.43
N ASP A 46 16.59 17.18 -40.29
CA ASP A 46 17.71 17.46 -39.40
C ASP A 46 18.16 16.18 -38.72
N LYS A 47 19.46 15.87 -38.83
CA LYS A 47 20.03 14.69 -38.18
C LYS A 47 19.75 14.77 -36.67
N PRO A 48 19.21 13.71 -36.07
CA PRO A 48 19.04 13.65 -34.63
C PRO A 48 20.37 13.92 -33.92
N ASP A 49 20.36 14.86 -32.99
CA ASP A 49 21.49 15.17 -32.13
C ASP A 49 20.99 15.28 -30.71
N PHE A 50 21.31 14.27 -29.91
CA PHE A 50 20.81 14.18 -28.55
C PHE A 50 21.30 15.34 -27.67
N VAL A 51 22.50 15.83 -27.88
CA VAL A 51 23.05 16.97 -27.11
C VAL A 51 22.31 18.25 -27.47
N ARG A 52 22.11 18.51 -28.76
CA ARG A 52 21.38 19.70 -29.28
C ARG A 52 19.90 19.64 -28.88
N ASP A 53 19.29 18.47 -29.01
CA ASP A 53 17.83 18.29 -28.88
C ASP A 53 17.41 17.85 -27.47
N HIS A 54 18.38 17.65 -26.58
CA HIS A 54 18.20 17.16 -25.21
C HIS A 54 17.04 17.85 -24.47
N TRP A 55 17.01 19.18 -24.45
CA TRP A 55 15.95 19.92 -23.77
C TRP A 55 14.56 19.73 -24.38
N LYS A 56 14.44 19.48 -25.69
CA LYS A 56 13.16 19.19 -26.37
C LYS A 56 12.68 17.79 -25.98
N ILE A 57 13.60 16.83 -25.93
CA ILE A 57 13.32 15.44 -25.57
C ILE A 57 12.90 15.40 -24.09
N GLU A 58 13.63 16.05 -23.21
CA GLU A 58 13.26 16.12 -21.79
C GLU A 58 11.92 16.78 -21.56
N ARG A 59 11.66 17.89 -22.25
CA ARG A 59 10.37 18.57 -22.14
C ARG A 59 9.22 17.69 -22.62
N ALA A 60 9.38 17.00 -23.74
CA ALA A 60 8.38 16.08 -24.26
C ALA A 60 8.18 14.90 -23.31
N TYR A 61 9.26 14.32 -22.78
CA TYR A 61 9.23 13.26 -21.81
C TYR A 61 8.55 13.69 -20.50
N TYR A 62 8.90 14.87 -19.98
CA TYR A 62 8.28 15.43 -18.79
C TYR A 62 6.77 15.62 -18.96
N HIS A 63 6.32 16.16 -20.10
CA HIS A 63 4.90 16.30 -20.40
C HIS A 63 4.18 14.94 -20.44
N GLU A 64 4.78 13.93 -21.06
CA GLU A 64 4.20 12.59 -21.10
C GLU A 64 4.20 11.91 -19.72
N CYS A 65 5.28 12.06 -18.95
CA CYS A 65 5.34 11.57 -17.57
C CYS A 65 4.29 12.24 -16.69
N LYS A 66 4.09 13.55 -16.83
CA LYS A 66 3.09 14.30 -16.07
C LYS A 66 1.68 13.79 -16.30
N LYS A 67 1.34 13.36 -17.52
CA LYS A 67 0.04 12.74 -17.83
C LYS A 67 -0.20 11.42 -17.08
N ARG A 68 0.87 10.73 -16.63
CA ARG A 68 0.82 9.44 -15.94
C ARG A 68 0.86 9.56 -14.43
N THR A 69 0.94 10.77 -13.90
CA THR A 69 0.99 11.00 -12.46
C THR A 69 -0.33 10.68 -11.77
N LEU A 70 -0.26 10.38 -10.47
CA LEU A 70 -1.44 10.11 -9.65
C LEU A 70 -2.41 11.29 -9.67
N ALA A 71 -1.91 12.52 -9.55
CA ALA A 71 -2.74 13.72 -9.53
C ALA A 71 -3.56 13.92 -10.81
N VAL A 72 -3.02 13.52 -11.97
CA VAL A 72 -3.70 13.63 -13.26
C VAL A 72 -4.62 12.44 -13.54
N GLN A 73 -4.16 11.23 -13.27
CA GLN A 73 -4.90 10.00 -13.56
C GLN A 73 -6.02 9.70 -12.57
N ARG A 74 -5.82 10.08 -11.30
CA ARG A 74 -6.74 9.81 -10.20
C ARG A 74 -6.75 11.00 -9.24
N PRO A 75 -7.33 12.14 -9.65
CA PRO A 75 -7.43 13.33 -8.81
C PRO A 75 -8.23 13.07 -7.52
N ASP A 76 -9.18 12.15 -7.56
CA ASP A 76 -9.91 11.66 -6.39
C ASP A 76 -8.97 11.08 -5.33
N LEU A 77 -8.05 10.22 -5.73
CA LEU A 77 -7.05 9.64 -4.83
C LEU A 77 -5.97 10.64 -4.41
N ALA A 78 -5.65 11.61 -5.27
CA ALA A 78 -4.71 12.66 -4.91
C ALA A 78 -5.20 13.55 -3.76
N LEU A 79 -6.51 13.69 -3.56
CA LEU A 79 -7.10 14.38 -2.40
C LEU A 79 -6.93 13.60 -1.10
N GLU A 80 -6.79 12.28 -1.18
CA GLU A 80 -6.50 11.44 -0.01
C GLU A 80 -4.99 11.34 0.31
N TRP A 81 -4.13 11.98 -0.47
CA TRP A 81 -2.70 11.96 -0.26
C TRP A 81 -2.31 12.71 1.00
N SER A 82 -1.63 12.05 1.94
CA SER A 82 -1.21 12.70 3.17
C SER A 82 -0.07 13.69 2.93
N GLU A 83 -0.15 14.88 3.52
CA GLU A 83 0.89 15.90 3.50
C GLU A 83 2.20 15.44 4.20
N LYS A 84 2.12 14.39 5.02
CA LYS A 84 3.29 13.78 5.65
C LYS A 84 4.17 12.98 4.68
N ASN A 85 3.71 12.72 3.46
CA ASN A 85 4.54 12.13 2.43
C ASN A 85 5.59 13.16 1.96
N LYS A 86 6.84 12.71 1.83
CA LYS A 86 7.96 13.58 1.40
C LYS A 86 7.86 14.01 -0.05
N ILE A 87 7.06 13.31 -0.86
CA ILE A 87 6.88 13.58 -2.29
C ILE A 87 5.41 13.85 -2.59
N ARG A 88 5.15 14.62 -3.64
CA ARG A 88 3.82 15.09 -4.02
C ARG A 88 3.13 14.12 -4.99
N PRO A 89 1.78 14.07 -5.02
CA PRO A 89 1.03 13.16 -5.89
C PRO A 89 1.16 13.50 -7.39
N ASP A 90 1.59 14.69 -7.74
CA ASP A 90 1.87 15.13 -9.12
C ASP A 90 3.25 14.72 -9.64
N THR A 91 4.07 14.11 -8.78
CA THR A 91 5.41 13.61 -9.14
C THR A 91 5.51 12.08 -9.16
N VAL A 92 4.49 11.37 -8.72
CA VAL A 92 4.47 9.90 -8.66
C VAL A 92 3.53 9.31 -9.71
N THR A 93 3.94 8.20 -10.32
CA THR A 93 3.14 7.51 -11.34
C THR A 93 2.19 6.49 -10.71
N THR A 94 1.07 6.20 -11.39
CA THR A 94 0.04 5.27 -10.94
C THR A 94 0.47 3.81 -10.86
N GLY A 95 1.61 3.44 -11.44
CA GLY A 95 2.16 2.08 -11.39
C GLY A 95 3.11 1.80 -10.21
N LEU A 96 3.40 2.80 -9.38
CA LEU A 96 4.40 2.68 -8.33
C LEU A 96 3.92 1.76 -7.20
N SER A 97 4.72 0.72 -6.88
CA SER A 97 4.41 -0.27 -5.84
C SER A 97 4.96 0.09 -4.45
N LYS A 98 5.41 1.34 -4.26
CA LYS A 98 5.88 1.85 -2.97
C LYS A 98 4.68 2.23 -2.09
N ASN A 99 4.80 2.01 -0.78
CA ASN A 99 3.81 2.42 0.20
C ASN A 99 3.87 3.93 0.47
N PHE A 100 2.71 4.53 0.53
CA PHE A 100 2.50 5.92 0.91
C PHE A 100 1.40 6.03 1.96
N LEU A 101 1.40 7.14 2.69
CA LEU A 101 0.40 7.46 3.68
C LEU A 101 -0.80 8.14 3.00
N TRP A 102 -1.99 7.68 3.32
CA TRP A 102 -3.26 8.17 2.79
C TRP A 102 -4.17 8.63 3.91
N ASN A 103 -4.93 9.69 3.68
CA ASN A 103 -6.01 10.14 4.54
C ASN A 103 -7.34 9.69 3.93
N CYS A 104 -8.09 8.84 4.61
CA CYS A 104 -9.38 8.40 4.11
C CYS A 104 -10.37 9.56 4.06
N SER A 105 -11.02 9.77 2.93
CA SER A 105 -12.07 10.80 2.76
C SER A 105 -13.30 10.55 3.64
N ASP A 106 -13.62 9.27 3.95
CA ASP A 106 -14.81 8.90 4.69
C ASP A 106 -14.60 8.89 6.21
N CYS A 107 -13.54 8.22 6.69
CA CYS A 107 -13.30 8.04 8.13
C CYS A 107 -12.17 8.92 8.69
N HIS A 108 -11.50 9.69 7.85
CA HIS A 108 -10.41 10.62 8.19
C HIS A 108 -9.20 9.97 8.90
N ARG A 109 -9.08 8.64 8.81
CA ARG A 109 -7.93 7.91 9.38
C ARG A 109 -6.81 7.80 8.37
N GLU A 110 -5.59 7.89 8.90
CA GLU A 110 -4.38 7.65 8.11
C GLU A 110 -4.09 6.15 8.01
N TYR A 111 -3.65 5.71 6.82
CA TYR A 111 -3.24 4.35 6.57
C TYR A 111 -2.20 4.26 5.45
N TYR A 112 -1.41 3.20 5.46
CA TYR A 112 -0.44 2.94 4.40
C TYR A 112 -1.00 2.01 3.34
N ALA A 113 -0.82 2.40 2.07
CA ALA A 113 -1.12 1.55 0.92
C ALA A 113 -0.20 1.91 -0.26
N THR A 114 0.01 0.95 -1.18
CA THR A 114 0.72 1.23 -2.43
C THR A 114 -0.19 1.98 -3.40
N ILE A 115 0.40 2.85 -4.24
CA ILE A 115 -0.35 3.52 -5.32
C ILE A 115 -0.99 2.46 -6.24
N HIS A 116 -0.21 1.42 -6.57
CA HIS A 116 -0.71 0.32 -7.40
C HIS A 116 -2.01 -0.30 -6.85
N ASN A 117 -2.06 -0.62 -5.55
CA ASN A 117 -3.25 -1.20 -4.94
C ASN A 117 -4.43 -0.22 -4.95
N ARG A 118 -4.19 1.05 -4.66
CA ARG A 118 -5.23 2.08 -4.70
C ARG A 118 -5.80 2.30 -6.10
N VAL A 119 -4.94 2.31 -7.13
CA VAL A 119 -5.32 2.63 -8.51
C VAL A 119 -5.83 1.39 -9.26
N LYS A 120 -5.06 0.29 -9.27
CA LYS A 120 -5.38 -0.91 -10.06
C LYS A 120 -6.39 -1.82 -9.41
N ASN A 121 -6.25 -2.06 -8.11
CA ASN A 121 -7.13 -2.94 -7.36
C ASN A 121 -8.31 -2.19 -6.72
N ASN A 122 -8.35 -0.87 -6.89
CA ASN A 122 -9.34 0.02 -6.27
C ASN A 122 -9.54 -0.28 -4.77
N SER A 123 -8.43 -0.58 -4.08
CA SER A 123 -8.48 -0.96 -2.67
C SER A 123 -8.99 0.19 -1.82
N ALA A 124 -10.01 -0.07 -1.04
CA ALA A 124 -10.58 0.90 -0.11
C ALA A 124 -9.71 1.10 1.13
N CYS A 125 -10.05 2.09 1.93
CA CYS A 125 -9.48 2.28 3.27
C CYS A 125 -9.64 0.99 4.10
N PRO A 126 -8.59 0.47 4.74
CA PRO A 126 -8.67 -0.77 5.51
C PRO A 126 -9.54 -0.66 6.76
N TYR A 127 -9.76 0.54 7.28
CA TYR A 127 -10.70 0.78 8.38
C TYR A 127 -12.15 0.72 7.90
N CYS A 128 -12.48 1.42 6.80
CA CYS A 128 -13.83 1.42 6.24
C CYS A 128 -14.22 0.05 5.69
N SER A 129 -13.27 -0.71 5.14
CA SER A 129 -13.50 -2.07 4.64
C SER A 129 -13.46 -3.16 5.72
N GLY A 130 -13.25 -2.80 6.99
CA GLY A 130 -13.23 -3.73 8.11
C GLY A 130 -11.99 -4.64 8.19
N HIS A 131 -10.92 -4.32 7.49
CA HIS A 131 -9.64 -5.07 7.57
C HIS A 131 -8.76 -4.64 8.75
N LEU A 132 -9.03 -3.47 9.32
CA LEU A 132 -8.38 -2.99 10.53
C LEU A 132 -9.43 -2.69 11.62
N PRO A 133 -9.06 -2.85 12.90
CA PRO A 133 -9.97 -2.61 14.01
C PRO A 133 -10.33 -1.12 14.14
N THR A 134 -11.57 -0.90 14.50
CA THR A 134 -12.14 0.41 14.83
C THR A 134 -12.90 0.31 16.15
N GLU A 135 -13.39 1.43 16.66
CA GLU A 135 -14.23 1.46 17.85
C GLU A 135 -15.56 0.71 17.66
N GLN A 136 -15.95 0.39 16.42
CA GLN A 136 -17.21 -0.30 16.11
C GLN A 136 -17.04 -1.80 15.80
N ASN A 137 -15.83 -2.24 15.39
CA ASN A 137 -15.62 -3.61 14.89
C ASN A 137 -14.51 -4.40 15.58
N ASN A 138 -13.92 -3.88 16.66
CA ASN A 138 -12.88 -4.56 17.40
C ASN A 138 -13.40 -5.73 18.24
N ALA A 139 -12.49 -6.59 18.70
CA ALA A 139 -12.86 -7.79 19.44
C ALA A 139 -13.44 -7.49 20.83
N ALA A 140 -13.04 -6.38 21.46
CA ALA A 140 -13.59 -6.00 22.76
C ALA A 140 -15.08 -5.62 22.69
N ILE A 141 -15.48 -4.95 21.62
CA ILE A 141 -16.88 -4.57 21.36
C ILE A 141 -17.74 -5.80 21.01
N HIS A 142 -17.24 -6.65 20.11
CA HIS A 142 -17.99 -7.85 19.70
C HIS A 142 -18.07 -8.93 20.76
N TYR A 143 -17.05 -9.02 21.64
CA TYR A 143 -16.95 -10.05 22.67
C TYR A 143 -16.55 -9.45 24.02
N PRO A 144 -17.41 -8.60 24.63
CA PRO A 144 -17.07 -7.89 25.88
C PRO A 144 -16.75 -8.83 27.06
N HIS A 145 -17.31 -10.05 27.04
CA HIS A 145 -16.99 -11.06 28.05
C HIS A 145 -15.53 -11.54 28.00
N LEU A 146 -14.85 -11.44 26.87
CA LEU A 146 -13.44 -11.82 26.71
C LEU A 146 -12.49 -10.79 27.33
N VAL A 147 -12.90 -9.54 27.45
CA VAL A 147 -12.08 -8.46 28.05
C VAL A 147 -11.61 -8.84 29.45
N SER A 148 -12.49 -9.44 30.24
CA SER A 148 -12.18 -9.84 31.62
C SER A 148 -11.34 -11.11 31.74
N GLU A 149 -11.18 -11.87 30.67
CA GLU A 149 -10.32 -13.04 30.58
C GLU A 149 -9.00 -12.74 29.86
N TRP A 150 -8.81 -11.50 29.39
CA TRP A 150 -7.60 -11.07 28.70
C TRP A 150 -6.46 -10.86 29.69
N ASP A 151 -5.32 -11.49 29.48
CA ASP A 151 -4.13 -11.32 30.29
C ASP A 151 -3.34 -10.10 29.80
N GLU A 152 -3.61 -8.92 30.38
CA GLU A 152 -2.99 -7.66 29.95
C GLU A 152 -1.47 -7.63 30.18
N GLU A 153 -0.95 -8.41 31.12
CA GLU A 153 0.48 -8.45 31.41
C GLU A 153 1.26 -9.24 30.37
N LYS A 154 0.64 -10.26 29.78
CA LYS A 154 1.29 -11.17 28.82
C LYS A 154 0.96 -10.90 27.38
N ASN A 155 -0.08 -10.14 27.09
CA ASN A 155 -0.42 -9.74 25.73
C ASN A 155 0.21 -8.37 25.43
N ASP A 156 0.87 -8.26 24.26
CA ASP A 156 1.49 -7.02 23.78
C ASP A 156 0.49 -6.07 23.11
N LYS A 157 -0.76 -6.52 22.93
CA LYS A 157 -1.86 -5.75 22.31
C LYS A 157 -3.08 -5.75 23.19
N SER A 158 -3.87 -4.68 23.10
CA SER A 158 -5.19 -4.64 23.69
C SER A 158 -6.19 -5.44 22.82
N LEU A 159 -7.25 -5.97 23.43
CA LEU A 159 -8.33 -6.63 22.69
C LEU A 159 -9.07 -5.66 21.74
N SER A 160 -9.04 -4.37 22.04
CA SER A 160 -9.57 -3.30 21.17
C SER A 160 -8.72 -3.04 19.92
N ASP A 161 -7.46 -3.48 19.90
CA ASP A 161 -6.56 -3.33 18.76
C ASP A 161 -6.62 -4.52 17.79
N LEU A 162 -7.53 -5.45 18.02
CA LEU A 162 -7.65 -6.68 17.27
C LEU A 162 -9.07 -6.87 16.71
N LEU A 163 -9.13 -7.45 15.51
CA LEU A 163 -10.39 -7.96 14.96
C LEU A 163 -10.71 -9.34 15.53
N PRO A 164 -11.99 -9.70 15.68
CA PRO A 164 -12.42 -11.04 16.11
C PRO A 164 -11.84 -12.20 15.29
N SER A 165 -11.61 -11.97 14.00
CA SER A 165 -11.08 -12.95 13.05
C SER A 165 -9.55 -13.11 13.11
N THR A 166 -8.86 -12.34 13.94
CA THR A 166 -7.40 -12.34 13.99
C THR A 166 -6.86 -13.65 14.57
N LYS A 167 -5.86 -14.22 13.91
CA LYS A 167 -5.11 -15.40 14.39
C LYS A 167 -4.02 -15.03 15.42
N TYR A 168 -4.27 -13.99 16.21
CA TYR A 168 -3.37 -13.59 17.29
C TYR A 168 -3.38 -14.66 18.39
N MET A 169 -2.19 -15.17 18.76
CA MET A 169 -2.01 -16.10 19.85
C MET A 169 -2.05 -15.32 21.16
N ALA A 170 -3.16 -15.41 21.87
CA ALA A 170 -3.42 -14.64 23.06
C ALA A 170 -3.28 -15.47 24.34
N HIS A 171 -2.87 -14.81 25.41
CA HIS A 171 -2.87 -15.30 26.78
C HIS A 171 -4.19 -14.96 27.45
N TRP A 172 -4.74 -15.93 28.15
CA TRP A 172 -6.05 -15.85 28.80
C TRP A 172 -5.97 -16.26 30.27
N ILE A 173 -6.80 -15.65 31.10
CA ILE A 173 -7.00 -15.97 32.50
C ILE A 173 -8.45 -16.39 32.73
N CYS A 174 -8.68 -17.59 33.24
CA CYS A 174 -10.04 -18.07 33.50
C CYS A 174 -10.65 -17.36 34.72
N ARG A 175 -11.78 -16.71 34.56
CA ARG A 175 -12.50 -16.05 35.66
C ARG A 175 -13.07 -17.00 36.68
N VAL A 176 -13.24 -18.30 36.33
CA VAL A 176 -13.84 -19.30 37.22
C VAL A 176 -12.79 -20.01 38.04
N CYS A 177 -11.64 -20.37 37.50
CA CYS A 177 -10.64 -21.18 38.19
C CYS A 177 -9.23 -20.57 38.19
N GLY A 178 -9.02 -19.37 37.68
CA GLY A 178 -7.73 -18.69 37.62
C GLY A 178 -6.68 -19.34 36.70
N HIS A 179 -7.06 -20.39 35.95
CA HIS A 179 -6.13 -21.09 35.04
C HIS A 179 -5.67 -20.16 33.92
N HIS A 180 -4.37 -20.11 33.66
CA HIS A 180 -3.77 -19.40 32.54
C HIS A 180 -3.52 -20.34 31.37
N TRP A 181 -3.91 -19.93 30.16
CA TRP A 181 -3.65 -20.71 28.94
C TRP A 181 -3.44 -19.80 27.74
N GLN A 182 -3.01 -20.39 26.64
CA GLN A 182 -2.86 -19.72 25.37
C GLN A 182 -3.80 -20.33 24.32
N THR A 183 -4.45 -19.47 23.56
CA THR A 183 -5.16 -19.88 22.35
C THR A 183 -5.40 -18.68 21.45
N MET A 184 -5.59 -18.94 20.16
CA MET A 184 -5.86 -17.87 19.19
C MET A 184 -7.17 -17.15 19.52
N LEU A 185 -7.16 -15.81 19.41
CA LEU A 185 -8.36 -14.97 19.57
C LEU A 185 -9.53 -15.50 18.71
N TYR A 186 -9.28 -15.82 17.44
CA TYR A 186 -10.27 -16.40 16.55
C TYR A 186 -10.99 -17.64 17.12
N ASN A 187 -10.28 -18.49 17.88
CA ASN A 187 -10.89 -19.69 18.50
C ASN A 187 -11.78 -19.34 19.70
N ARG A 188 -11.52 -18.21 20.36
CA ARG A 188 -12.34 -17.70 21.46
C ARG A 188 -13.55 -16.91 20.96
N ALA A 189 -13.37 -16.19 19.85
CA ALA A 189 -14.37 -15.31 19.24
C ALA A 189 -15.41 -16.03 18.38
N LYS A 190 -15.45 -17.36 18.36
CA LYS A 190 -16.51 -18.13 17.67
C LYS A 190 -17.74 -18.28 18.58
N PRO A 191 -18.94 -18.47 18.00
CA PRO A 191 -20.13 -18.78 18.78
C PRO A 191 -19.99 -20.01 19.67
N SER A 192 -19.23 -21.02 19.22
CA SER A 192 -18.82 -22.20 20.00
C SER A 192 -17.42 -22.06 20.59
N GLY A 193 -17.01 -20.85 20.93
CA GLY A 193 -15.64 -20.54 21.34
C GLY A 193 -15.09 -21.46 22.40
N SER A 194 -13.81 -21.82 22.28
CA SER A 194 -13.12 -22.67 23.24
C SER A 194 -13.03 -21.99 24.61
N GLY A 195 -13.64 -22.57 25.62
CA GLY A 195 -13.50 -22.11 27.01
C GLY A 195 -12.17 -22.55 27.65
N CYS A 196 -12.05 -22.30 28.95
CA CYS A 196 -10.91 -22.74 29.73
C CYS A 196 -10.74 -24.27 29.67
N PRO A 197 -9.58 -24.81 29.31
CA PRO A 197 -9.33 -26.24 29.21
C PRO A 197 -9.48 -26.94 30.60
N ALA A 198 -8.98 -26.35 31.67
CA ALA A 198 -9.08 -26.90 33.00
C ALA A 198 -10.55 -27.02 33.51
N CYS A 199 -11.39 -26.02 33.18
CA CYS A 199 -12.82 -26.10 33.49
C CYS A 199 -13.55 -27.16 32.64
N LYS A 200 -13.11 -27.37 31.41
CA LYS A 200 -13.66 -28.41 30.51
C LYS A 200 -13.33 -29.79 31.03
N GLU A 201 -12.11 -30.05 31.46
CA GLU A 201 -11.66 -31.31 32.04
C GLU A 201 -12.43 -31.65 33.32
N LYS A 202 -12.55 -30.68 34.24
CA LYS A 202 -13.36 -30.87 35.47
C LYS A 202 -14.81 -31.25 35.15
N LYS A 203 -15.44 -30.60 34.16
CA LYS A 203 -16.83 -30.95 33.74
C LYS A 203 -16.94 -32.36 33.16
N GLN A 204 -15.91 -32.83 32.47
CA GLN A 204 -15.89 -34.19 31.90
C GLN A 204 -15.72 -35.24 32.96
N GLN A 205 -14.85 -35.02 33.97
CA GLN A 205 -14.63 -35.91 35.11
C GLN A 205 -15.91 -36.08 35.92
N LEU A 206 -16.63 -34.98 36.19
CA LEU A 206 -17.90 -35.01 36.93
C LEU A 206 -19.01 -35.79 36.18
N LYS A 207 -19.03 -35.70 34.84
CA LYS A 207 -19.98 -36.48 34.03
C LYS A 207 -19.65 -37.98 33.94
N GLY A 208 -18.36 -38.32 34.09
CA GLY A 208 -17.91 -39.75 34.13
C GLY A 208 -18.18 -40.44 35.44
N GLN A 209 -18.27 -39.69 36.55
CA GLN A 209 -18.54 -40.23 37.89
C GLN A 209 -20.03 -40.45 38.16
N ASN A 210 -20.91 -39.89 37.30
CA ASN A 210 -22.39 -40.04 37.43
C ASN A 210 -22.96 -41.04 36.43
N LYS A 211 -22.14 -41.90 35.85
CA LYS A 211 -22.53 -43.07 35.05
C LYS A 211 -22.11 -44.36 35.76
#